data_9957c1859de75751c5579afbea0c3dfe
#
_entry.id   9957c1859de75751c5579afbea0c3dfe
#
_cell.length_a   1.000
_cell.length_b   1.000
_cell.length_c   1.000
_cell.angle_alpha   90.00
_cell.angle_beta   90.00
_cell.angle_gamma   90.00
#
_symmetry.space_group_name_H-M   'P 1'
#
loop_
_entity.id
_entity.type
_entity.pdbx_description
1 polymer ?
#
loop_
_entity_poly.entity_id
_entity_poly.type
_entity_poly.pdbx_seq_one_letter_code
_entity_poly.pdbx_strand_id
1 'polypeptide(L)'
;MSRYLTKLELKNLKLKYIGKNCKISNLVSFVGKKNITILDGTRIDDFTVLVAHKGYINIGKNTHIGGLSYIQGWKGVEIGSECNISQGVKIYSKSDNYTKKKNIQILKKVIISNRVIIGSNAVILPGSKIEDDSRIGALSVVSHKITKQHLFARNRIVKIY
;
A
#
# COMPACT_ATOMS: atom_id res chain seq x y z
N MET A 1 -5.97 -17.12 -17.64
CA MET A 1 -6.43 -15.79 -18.10
C MET A 1 -6.73 -14.94 -16.88
N SER A 2 -6.21 -13.71 -16.84
CA SER A 2 -6.48 -12.77 -15.74
C SER A 2 -7.96 -12.37 -15.76
N ARG A 3 -8.57 -12.34 -14.58
CA ARG A 3 -9.95 -11.87 -14.37
C ARG A 3 -10.13 -11.38 -12.92
N TYR A 4 -11.19 -10.66 -12.67
CA TYR A 4 -11.57 -10.36 -11.29
C TYR A 4 -12.30 -11.55 -10.64
N LEU A 5 -12.06 -11.71 -9.35
CA LEU A 5 -12.73 -12.72 -8.52
C LEU A 5 -14.24 -12.42 -8.44
N THR A 6 -15.03 -13.49 -8.51
CA THR A 6 -16.47 -13.45 -8.28
C THR A 6 -16.79 -13.14 -6.81
N LYS A 7 -18.04 -12.77 -6.49
CA LYS A 7 -18.48 -12.53 -5.11
C LYS A 7 -18.24 -13.74 -4.20
N LEU A 8 -18.45 -14.95 -4.71
CA LEU A 8 -18.22 -16.19 -3.95
C LEU A 8 -16.73 -16.41 -3.68
N GLU A 9 -15.87 -16.21 -4.67
CA GLU A 9 -14.42 -16.32 -4.52
C GLU A 9 -13.87 -15.27 -3.55
N LEU A 10 -14.35 -14.03 -3.60
CA LEU A 10 -14.00 -12.98 -2.64
C LEU A 10 -14.33 -13.39 -1.20
N LYS A 11 -15.53 -13.95 -0.97
CA LYS A 11 -15.93 -14.47 0.35
C LYS A 11 -15.02 -15.61 0.81
N ASN A 12 -14.60 -16.47 -0.12
CA ASN A 12 -13.73 -17.62 0.15
C ASN A 12 -12.25 -17.25 0.40
N LEU A 13 -11.84 -15.99 0.14
CA LEU A 13 -10.49 -15.53 0.50
C LEU A 13 -10.23 -15.61 2.00
N LYS A 14 -11.27 -15.54 2.85
CA LYS A 14 -11.18 -15.53 4.32
C LYS A 14 -10.28 -14.42 4.85
N LEU A 15 -10.35 -13.23 4.25
CA LEU A 15 -9.73 -12.03 4.77
C LEU A 15 -10.38 -11.64 6.10
N LYS A 16 -9.73 -10.76 6.88
CA LYS A 16 -10.33 -10.18 8.09
C LYS A 16 -11.63 -9.46 7.76
N TYR A 17 -11.62 -8.69 6.68
CA TYR A 17 -12.82 -8.04 6.13
C TYR A 17 -12.62 -7.77 4.64
N ILE A 18 -13.68 -7.91 3.87
CA ILE A 18 -13.77 -7.49 2.48
C ILE A 18 -15.11 -6.81 2.24
N GLY A 19 -15.05 -5.59 1.71
CA GLY A 19 -16.21 -4.75 1.43
C GLY A 19 -16.96 -5.16 0.16
N LYS A 20 -18.02 -4.40 -0.12
CA LYS A 20 -18.84 -4.57 -1.32
C LYS A 20 -18.14 -4.00 -2.55
N ASN A 21 -18.51 -4.52 -3.74
CA ASN A 21 -18.04 -4.01 -5.04
C ASN A 21 -16.53 -3.96 -5.23
N CYS A 22 -15.77 -4.77 -4.47
CA CYS A 22 -14.33 -4.90 -4.68
C CYS A 22 -14.03 -5.63 -5.99
N LYS A 23 -13.00 -5.16 -6.71
CA LYS A 23 -12.47 -5.77 -7.92
C LYS A 23 -11.05 -6.25 -7.65
N ILE A 24 -10.89 -7.54 -7.33
CA ILE A 24 -9.59 -8.12 -7.01
C ILE A 24 -9.24 -9.15 -8.07
N SER A 25 -8.06 -9.02 -8.68
CA SER A 25 -7.59 -10.00 -9.66
C SER A 25 -7.37 -11.36 -9.01
N ASN A 26 -7.67 -12.42 -9.73
CA ASN A 26 -7.38 -13.81 -9.34
C ASN A 26 -5.87 -14.12 -9.23
N LEU A 27 -5.02 -13.21 -9.70
CA LEU A 27 -3.56 -13.32 -9.65
C LEU A 27 -2.94 -12.54 -8.46
N VAL A 28 -3.76 -12.04 -7.53
CA VAL A 28 -3.28 -11.39 -6.30
C VAL A 28 -2.91 -12.43 -5.26
N SER A 29 -1.73 -12.26 -4.65
CA SER A 29 -1.26 -13.11 -3.56
C SER A 29 -1.49 -12.48 -2.18
N PHE A 30 -1.99 -13.30 -1.24
CA PHE A 30 -2.26 -12.87 0.14
C PHE A 30 -1.54 -13.78 1.14
N VAL A 31 -0.75 -13.16 2.02
CA VAL A 31 -0.12 -13.83 3.17
C VAL A 31 -0.63 -13.18 4.46
N GLY A 32 -1.05 -13.98 5.43
CA GLY A 32 -1.63 -13.45 6.67
C GLY A 32 -3.04 -12.88 6.50
N LYS A 33 -3.87 -13.55 5.73
CA LYS A 33 -5.22 -13.14 5.30
C LYS A 33 -6.09 -12.57 6.42
N LYS A 34 -6.02 -13.15 7.63
CA LYS A 34 -6.79 -12.73 8.81
C LYS A 34 -6.41 -11.33 9.34
N ASN A 35 -5.35 -10.73 8.82
CA ASN A 35 -4.86 -9.41 9.20
C ASN A 35 -5.03 -8.38 8.07
N ILE A 36 -5.79 -8.71 7.02
CA ILE A 36 -6.01 -7.85 5.86
C ILE A 36 -7.47 -7.42 5.82
N THR A 37 -7.67 -6.10 5.80
CA THR A 37 -8.97 -5.44 5.65
C THR A 37 -8.98 -4.67 4.35
N ILE A 38 -10.00 -4.89 3.51
CA ILE A 38 -10.21 -4.19 2.24
C ILE A 38 -11.63 -3.62 2.27
N LEU A 39 -11.77 -2.30 2.16
CA LEU A 39 -13.07 -1.63 2.20
C LEU A 39 -13.72 -1.57 0.80
N ASP A 40 -14.96 -1.08 0.78
CA ASP A 40 -15.83 -1.07 -0.40
C ASP A 40 -15.20 -0.40 -1.62
N GLY A 41 -15.49 -0.91 -2.81
CA GLY A 41 -15.11 -0.33 -4.09
C GLY A 41 -13.61 -0.41 -4.41
N THR A 42 -12.81 -1.03 -3.57
CA THR A 42 -11.36 -1.16 -3.77
C THR A 42 -11.06 -2.06 -4.97
N ARG A 43 -10.07 -1.64 -5.77
CA ARG A 43 -9.55 -2.42 -6.90
C ARG A 43 -8.09 -2.81 -6.65
N ILE A 44 -7.76 -4.09 -6.88
CA ILE A 44 -6.39 -4.62 -6.79
C ILE A 44 -6.08 -5.42 -8.04
N ASP A 45 -5.06 -4.98 -8.75
CA ASP A 45 -4.69 -5.53 -10.05
C ASP A 45 -3.69 -6.70 -9.95
N ASP A 46 -3.38 -7.31 -11.11
CA ASP A 46 -2.61 -8.53 -11.28
C ASP A 46 -1.25 -8.49 -10.60
N PHE A 47 -0.83 -9.65 -10.09
CA PHE A 47 0.50 -9.88 -9.50
C PHE A 47 0.82 -8.98 -8.30
N THR A 48 -0.19 -8.33 -7.71
CA THR A 48 -0.01 -7.63 -6.43
C THR A 48 0.15 -8.63 -5.30
N VAL A 49 1.08 -8.36 -4.38
CA VAL A 49 1.35 -9.20 -3.21
C VAL A 49 1.10 -8.41 -1.93
N LEU A 50 0.20 -8.92 -1.07
CA LEU A 50 -0.12 -8.35 0.24
C LEU A 50 0.35 -9.29 1.35
N VAL A 51 1.31 -8.86 2.17
CA VAL A 51 1.93 -9.66 3.24
C VAL A 51 1.66 -9.03 4.60
N ALA A 52 0.72 -9.60 5.36
CA ALA A 52 0.32 -9.13 6.71
C ALA A 52 0.56 -10.20 7.79
N HIS A 53 1.70 -10.91 7.72
CA HIS A 53 1.95 -12.09 8.55
C HIS A 53 2.00 -11.79 10.06
N LYS A 54 2.68 -10.72 10.48
CA LYS A 54 2.86 -10.34 11.91
C LYS A 54 2.16 -9.04 12.31
N GLY A 55 1.78 -8.21 11.35
CA GLY A 55 1.05 -6.97 11.58
C GLY A 55 -0.26 -6.98 10.79
N TYR A 56 -0.57 -5.88 10.11
CA TYR A 56 -1.84 -5.76 9.38
C TYR A 56 -1.70 -4.90 8.12
N ILE A 57 -2.68 -5.03 7.22
CA ILE A 57 -2.88 -4.14 6.07
C ILE A 57 -4.35 -3.73 6.06
N ASN A 58 -4.61 -2.43 6.11
CA ASN A 58 -5.93 -1.84 5.95
C ASN A 58 -5.94 -0.99 4.68
N ILE A 59 -6.90 -1.23 3.79
CA ILE A 59 -7.08 -0.49 2.53
C ILE A 59 -8.46 0.16 2.56
N GLY A 60 -8.49 1.48 2.41
CA GLY A 60 -9.68 2.32 2.43
C GLY A 60 -10.57 2.15 1.20
N LYS A 61 -11.74 2.81 1.23
CA LYS A 61 -12.77 2.73 0.18
C LYS A 61 -12.27 3.32 -1.13
N ASN A 62 -12.75 2.76 -2.25
CA ASN A 62 -12.49 3.27 -3.61
C ASN A 62 -11.00 3.48 -3.92
N THR A 63 -10.12 2.75 -3.25
CA THR A 63 -8.67 2.80 -3.46
C THR A 63 -8.27 1.81 -4.54
N HIS A 64 -7.38 2.24 -5.43
CA HIS A 64 -6.80 1.41 -6.47
C HIS A 64 -5.36 1.04 -6.12
N ILE A 65 -5.04 -0.24 -6.21
CA ILE A 65 -3.68 -0.78 -6.11
C ILE A 65 -3.32 -1.38 -7.47
N GLY A 66 -2.42 -0.73 -8.18
CA GLY A 66 -1.92 -1.17 -9.49
C GLY A 66 -1.09 -2.45 -9.40
N GLY A 67 -1.06 -3.18 -10.49
CA GLY A 67 -0.40 -4.48 -10.58
C GLY A 67 1.10 -4.45 -10.25
N LEU A 68 1.67 -5.62 -9.98
CA LEU A 68 3.07 -5.79 -9.60
C LEU A 68 3.48 -5.03 -8.32
N SER A 69 2.52 -4.55 -7.54
CA SER A 69 2.77 -3.87 -6.27
C SER A 69 3.05 -4.87 -5.15
N TYR A 70 3.88 -4.47 -4.19
CA TYR A 70 4.22 -5.28 -3.03
C TYR A 70 3.99 -4.49 -1.74
N ILE A 71 3.11 -4.97 -0.86
CA ILE A 71 2.76 -4.29 0.39
C ILE A 71 3.06 -5.22 1.56
N GLN A 72 4.01 -4.82 2.42
CA GLN A 72 4.45 -5.58 3.58
C GLN A 72 4.03 -4.90 4.88
N GLY A 73 3.03 -5.47 5.53
CA GLY A 73 2.41 -4.95 6.75
C GLY A 73 2.92 -5.58 8.05
N TRP A 74 4.23 -5.77 8.23
CA TRP A 74 4.81 -6.38 9.45
C TRP A 74 4.54 -5.59 10.74
N LYS A 75 4.51 -4.27 10.69
CA LYS A 75 4.17 -3.38 11.82
C LYS A 75 2.85 -2.63 11.58
N GLY A 76 2.27 -2.85 10.40
CA GLY A 76 1.03 -2.23 9.95
C GLY A 76 1.25 -1.29 8.77
N VAL A 77 0.33 -1.38 7.81
CA VAL A 77 0.17 -0.45 6.69
C VAL A 77 -1.27 -0.01 6.65
N GLU A 78 -1.48 1.29 6.70
CA GLU A 78 -2.78 1.94 6.54
C GLU A 78 -2.78 2.73 5.24
N ILE A 79 -3.70 2.42 4.35
CA ILE A 79 -3.95 3.16 3.11
C ILE A 79 -5.38 3.68 3.20
N GLY A 80 -5.54 4.99 3.11
CA GLY A 80 -6.82 5.67 3.18
C GLY A 80 -7.70 5.40 1.97
N SER A 81 -8.79 6.15 1.89
CA SER A 81 -9.77 6.06 0.82
C SER A 81 -9.39 6.91 -0.38
N GLU A 82 -9.91 6.52 -1.56
CA GLU A 82 -9.75 7.26 -2.82
C GLU A 82 -8.28 7.45 -3.24
N CYS A 83 -7.40 6.56 -2.79
CA CYS A 83 -6.00 6.58 -3.18
C CYS A 83 -5.80 5.89 -4.53
N ASN A 84 -4.80 6.36 -5.29
CA ASN A 84 -4.34 5.72 -6.50
C ASN A 84 -2.86 5.33 -6.36
N ILE A 85 -2.63 4.05 -6.11
CA ILE A 85 -1.30 3.45 -6.01
C ILE A 85 -0.99 2.84 -7.37
N SER A 86 -0.06 3.44 -8.13
CA SER A 86 0.30 2.98 -9.46
C SER A 86 1.05 1.63 -9.44
N GLN A 87 1.34 1.10 -10.63
CA GLN A 87 1.99 -0.21 -10.78
C GLN A 87 3.38 -0.25 -10.14
N GLY A 88 3.74 -1.41 -9.62
CA GLY A 88 5.08 -1.70 -9.11
C GLY A 88 5.46 -0.95 -7.84
N VAL A 89 4.52 -0.26 -7.18
CA VAL A 89 4.78 0.42 -5.92
C VAL A 89 5.11 -0.59 -4.82
N LYS A 90 6.12 -0.27 -4.02
CA LYS A 90 6.56 -1.10 -2.89
C LYS A 90 6.37 -0.35 -1.58
N ILE A 91 5.64 -0.96 -0.64
CA ILE A 91 5.36 -0.37 0.68
C ILE A 91 5.87 -1.33 1.76
N TYR A 92 6.79 -0.86 2.58
CA TYR A 92 7.41 -1.66 3.64
C TYR A 92 7.17 -1.03 5.01
N SER A 93 6.64 -1.77 5.97
CA SER A 93 6.62 -1.40 7.39
C SER A 93 7.74 -2.07 8.20
N LYS A 94 8.65 -2.76 7.50
CA LYS A 94 9.87 -3.39 8.02
C LYS A 94 11.00 -3.23 7.01
N SER A 95 12.20 -2.87 7.47
CA SER A 95 13.45 -2.93 6.71
C SER A 95 14.63 -3.22 7.64
N ASP A 96 15.77 -3.52 7.08
CA ASP A 96 17.01 -3.62 7.84
C ASP A 96 17.63 -2.23 8.07
N ASN A 97 18.32 -2.07 9.17
CA ASN A 97 19.04 -0.85 9.48
C ASN A 97 20.50 -0.97 9.05
N TYR A 98 20.82 -0.44 7.88
CA TYR A 98 22.16 -0.52 7.29
C TYR A 98 23.22 0.33 7.99
N THR A 99 22.82 1.22 8.92
CA THR A 99 23.77 2.11 9.64
C THR A 99 24.27 1.49 10.95
N LYS A 100 23.74 0.35 11.36
CA LYS A 100 24.13 -0.36 12.59
C LYS A 100 24.94 -1.60 12.27
N LYS A 101 26.01 -1.86 13.04
CA LYS A 101 26.85 -3.06 12.89
C LYS A 101 26.15 -4.38 13.21
N LYS A 102 25.01 -4.35 13.90
CA LYS A 102 24.15 -5.50 14.20
C LYS A 102 22.92 -5.47 13.30
N ASN A 103 22.40 -6.63 12.95
CA ASN A 103 21.16 -6.79 12.17
C ASN A 103 19.93 -6.26 12.95
N ILE A 104 19.85 -4.96 13.10
CA ILE A 104 18.72 -4.28 13.75
C ILE A 104 17.70 -3.95 12.69
N GLN A 105 16.47 -4.42 12.91
CA GLN A 105 15.34 -4.15 12.02
C GLN A 105 14.63 -2.86 12.40
N ILE A 106 14.27 -2.08 11.40
CA ILE A 106 13.37 -0.94 11.54
C ILE A 106 11.94 -1.46 11.34
N LEU A 107 11.15 -1.41 12.40
CA LEU A 107 9.74 -1.81 12.42
C LEU A 107 8.89 -0.60 12.75
N LYS A 108 8.33 0.06 11.75
CA LYS A 108 7.50 1.25 11.93
C LYS A 108 6.30 1.20 11.00
N LYS A 109 5.12 1.57 11.52
CA LYS A 109 3.89 1.66 10.75
C LYS A 109 4.04 2.66 9.59
N VAL A 110 3.44 2.33 8.45
CA VAL A 110 3.26 3.25 7.32
C VAL A 110 1.83 3.73 7.29
N ILE A 111 1.63 5.02 7.10
CA ILE A 111 0.31 5.66 6.99
C ILE A 111 0.27 6.45 5.68
N ILE A 112 -0.67 6.10 4.83
CA ILE A 112 -1.02 6.82 3.62
C ILE A 112 -2.46 7.28 3.82
N SER A 113 -2.68 8.59 3.90
CA SER A 113 -4.00 9.17 4.16
C SER A 113 -4.90 9.13 2.92
N ASN A 114 -5.94 9.94 2.84
CA ASN A 114 -6.92 9.85 1.74
C ASN A 114 -6.50 10.63 0.49
N ARG A 115 -7.00 10.24 -0.67
CA ARG A 115 -6.82 10.90 -1.97
C ARG A 115 -5.34 11.09 -2.35
N VAL A 116 -4.48 10.20 -1.86
CA VAL A 116 -3.05 10.18 -2.18
C VAL A 116 -2.82 9.47 -3.52
N ILE A 117 -1.95 10.05 -4.36
CA ILE A 117 -1.49 9.43 -5.59
C ILE A 117 -0.03 9.04 -5.42
N ILE A 118 0.30 7.77 -5.71
CA ILE A 118 1.68 7.27 -5.68
C ILE A 118 2.03 6.76 -7.08
N GLY A 119 3.01 7.40 -7.69
CA GLY A 119 3.50 7.07 -9.02
C GLY A 119 4.23 5.73 -9.09
N SER A 120 4.31 5.17 -10.29
CA SER A 120 4.82 3.82 -10.55
C SER A 120 6.24 3.61 -10.00
N ASN A 121 6.46 2.42 -9.47
CA ASN A 121 7.75 1.99 -8.91
C ASN A 121 8.29 2.86 -7.75
N ALA A 122 7.46 3.69 -7.14
CA ALA A 122 7.85 4.38 -5.91
C ALA A 122 8.01 3.37 -4.75
N VAL A 123 8.87 3.71 -3.80
CA VAL A 123 9.15 2.91 -2.61
C VAL A 123 8.81 3.71 -1.36
N ILE A 124 7.95 3.16 -0.52
CA ILE A 124 7.52 3.76 0.75
C ILE A 124 8.13 2.95 1.89
N LEU A 125 9.02 3.58 2.65
CA LEU A 125 9.81 2.95 3.69
C LEU A 125 9.13 3.01 5.08
N PRO A 126 9.57 2.19 6.05
CA PRO A 126 9.00 2.14 7.39
C PRO A 126 8.97 3.50 8.09
N GLY A 127 7.83 3.86 8.66
CA GLY A 127 7.63 5.12 9.37
C GLY A 127 7.17 6.28 8.50
N SER A 128 7.03 6.09 7.20
CA SER A 128 6.47 7.12 6.32
C SER A 128 5.04 7.46 6.70
N LYS A 129 4.73 8.75 6.69
CA LYS A 129 3.39 9.29 6.83
C LYS A 129 3.11 10.23 5.67
N ILE A 130 2.18 9.87 4.79
CA ILE A 130 1.78 10.67 3.63
C ILE A 130 0.39 11.22 3.91
N GLU A 131 0.28 12.54 4.04
CA GLU A 131 -0.99 13.19 4.39
C GLU A 131 -1.92 13.33 3.17
N ASP A 132 -3.17 13.69 3.43
CA ASP A 132 -4.23 13.79 2.42
C ASP A 132 -3.81 14.63 1.21
N ASP A 133 -4.34 14.27 0.04
CA ASP A 133 -4.18 14.99 -1.22
C ASP A 133 -2.74 15.11 -1.72
N SER A 134 -1.79 14.40 -1.10
CA SER A 134 -0.38 14.42 -1.50
C SER A 134 -0.13 13.56 -2.75
N ARG A 135 0.92 13.90 -3.47
CA ARG A 135 1.33 13.18 -4.69
C ARG A 135 2.79 12.74 -4.56
N ILE A 136 3.05 11.49 -4.85
CA ILE A 136 4.40 10.91 -4.89
C ILE A 136 4.72 10.61 -6.35
N GLY A 137 5.80 11.21 -6.86
CA GLY A 137 6.27 10.95 -8.22
C GLY A 137 6.76 9.52 -8.41
N ALA A 138 6.73 9.04 -9.64
CA ALA A 138 7.29 7.73 -9.99
C ALA A 138 8.77 7.63 -9.58
N LEU A 139 9.23 6.42 -9.25
CA LEU A 139 10.61 6.11 -8.86
C LEU A 139 11.10 6.86 -7.60
N SER A 140 10.21 7.49 -6.84
CA SER A 140 10.59 8.21 -5.61
C SER A 140 10.73 7.25 -4.43
N VAL A 141 11.64 7.57 -3.50
CA VAL A 141 11.80 6.85 -2.23
C VAL A 141 11.36 7.76 -1.08
N VAL A 142 10.31 7.36 -0.36
CA VAL A 142 9.76 8.10 0.78
C VAL A 142 10.15 7.39 2.08
N SER A 143 10.81 8.10 3.00
CA SER A 143 11.23 7.60 4.31
C SER A 143 10.82 8.51 5.48
N HIS A 144 9.98 9.51 5.21
CA HIS A 144 9.62 10.55 6.17
C HIS A 144 8.16 11.01 5.98
N LYS A 145 7.77 12.07 6.71
CA LYS A 145 6.45 12.66 6.58
C LYS A 145 6.38 13.55 5.32
N ILE A 146 5.35 13.33 4.49
CA ILE A 146 4.94 14.21 3.41
C ILE A 146 3.66 14.91 3.85
N THR A 147 3.70 16.24 3.91
CA THR A 147 2.58 17.04 4.36
C THR A 147 1.50 17.16 3.29
N LYS A 148 0.30 17.52 3.71
CA LYS A 148 -0.89 17.63 2.86
C LYS A 148 -0.63 18.50 1.61
N GLN A 149 -1.19 18.06 0.49
CA GLN A 149 -1.14 18.77 -0.80
C GLN A 149 0.28 19.07 -1.33
N HIS A 150 1.25 18.21 -1.04
CA HIS A 150 2.60 18.34 -1.57
C HIS A 150 2.88 17.29 -2.64
N LEU A 151 3.66 17.69 -3.65
CA LEU A 151 4.31 16.78 -4.58
C LEU A 151 5.70 16.43 -4.03
N PHE A 152 5.95 15.16 -3.83
CA PHE A 152 7.27 14.61 -3.55
C PHE A 152 7.77 13.87 -4.79
N ALA A 153 8.74 14.43 -5.48
CA ALA A 153 9.32 13.84 -6.69
C ALA A 153 10.84 14.05 -6.70
N ARG A 154 11.57 13.17 -7.38
CA ARG A 154 13.05 13.21 -7.42
C ARG A 154 13.67 13.30 -6.02
N ASN A 155 13.07 12.59 -5.06
CA ASN A 155 13.47 12.55 -3.65
C ASN A 155 13.50 13.92 -2.93
N ARG A 156 12.72 14.88 -3.37
CA ARG A 156 12.53 16.19 -2.74
C ARG A 156 11.08 16.65 -2.80
N ILE A 157 10.70 17.55 -1.88
CA ILE A 157 9.39 18.20 -1.92
C ILE A 157 9.41 19.26 -3.03
N VAL A 158 8.42 19.21 -3.92
CA VAL A 158 8.18 20.20 -4.96
C VAL A 158 6.83 20.83 -4.64
N LYS A 159 6.77 22.16 -4.50
CA LYS A 159 5.48 22.84 -4.33
C LYS A 159 4.65 22.70 -5.60
N ILE A 160 3.37 22.33 -5.45
CA ILE A 160 2.38 22.43 -6.52
C ILE A 160 1.76 23.83 -6.39
N TYR A 161 1.87 24.63 -7.41
CA TYR A 161 1.22 25.94 -7.51
C TYR A 161 -0.21 25.74 -7.98
#